data_910867f750f90d14d3f27b5a59b7dbf8
#
_entry.id   910867f750f90d14d3f27b5a59b7dbf8
#
_cell.length_a   1.000
_cell.length_b   1.000
_cell.length_c   1.000
_cell.angle_alpha   90.00
_cell.angle_beta   90.00
_cell.angle_gamma   90.00
#
_symmetry.space_group_name_H-M   'P 1'
#
loop_
_entity.id
_entity.type
_entity.pdbx_description
1 polymer ?
#
loop_
_entity_poly.entity_id
_entity_poly.type
_entity_poly.pdbx_seq_one_letter_code
_entity_poly.pdbx_strand_id
1 'polypeptide(L)'
;MDERIKQLFRDLEQYIQDNWVDPGDAEPSESLIRTEDEMSLSDDQERTDASSKDGTVFSEGRKSLSLEDLIGEVGKTFHEVLFEKISQSGMTDVEVYKRANMDRKLFSKIRTNPAYHPRKDTVLALAIALKLNIEETEDLLSRAEYALSPSSKSDVIIRYFIERREYDIHLINIALDNYGLAILE
;
A
#
# COMPACT_ATOMS: atom_id res chain seq x y z
N MET A 1 12.56 -29.25 -12.23
CA MET A 1 12.22 -28.21 -11.24
C MET A 1 12.88 -28.61 -9.94
N ASP A 2 13.68 -27.72 -9.36
CA ASP A 2 14.43 -27.95 -8.12
C ASP A 2 13.46 -28.26 -6.97
N GLU A 3 13.82 -29.17 -6.06
CA GLU A 3 12.97 -29.58 -4.93
C GLU A 3 12.69 -28.40 -3.98
N ARG A 4 13.65 -27.47 -3.85
CA ARG A 4 13.49 -26.21 -3.14
C ARG A 4 12.35 -25.36 -3.72
N ILE A 5 12.27 -25.27 -5.05
CA ILE A 5 11.23 -24.49 -5.74
C ILE A 5 9.86 -25.14 -5.55
N LYS A 6 9.78 -26.47 -5.64
CA LYS A 6 8.53 -27.19 -5.38
C LYS A 6 8.03 -26.99 -3.94
N GLN A 7 8.94 -26.98 -2.97
CA GLN A 7 8.59 -26.72 -1.58
C GLN A 7 8.11 -25.29 -1.41
N LEU A 8 8.80 -24.31 -2.02
CA LEU A 8 8.41 -22.90 -1.98
C LEU A 8 6.98 -22.70 -2.51
N PHE A 9 6.60 -23.37 -3.58
CA PHE A 9 5.25 -23.27 -4.15
C PHE A 9 4.18 -23.93 -3.26
N ARG A 10 4.49 -25.08 -2.62
CA ARG A 10 3.57 -25.68 -1.63
C ARG A 10 3.33 -24.76 -0.43
N ASP A 11 4.40 -24.16 0.07
CA ASP A 11 4.31 -23.21 1.18
C ASP A 11 3.54 -21.94 0.77
N LEU A 12 3.67 -21.51 -0.49
CA LEU A 12 2.92 -20.39 -1.05
C LEU A 12 1.42 -20.68 -1.11
N GLU A 13 1.02 -21.88 -1.53
CA GLU A 13 -0.39 -22.28 -1.55
C GLU A 13 -1.01 -22.18 -0.16
N GLN A 14 -0.33 -22.68 0.87
CA GLN A 14 -0.78 -22.57 2.24
C GLN A 14 -0.83 -21.11 2.70
N TYR A 15 0.20 -20.33 2.39
CA TYR A 15 0.23 -18.90 2.75
C TYR A 15 -0.93 -18.11 2.13
N ILE A 16 -1.28 -18.40 0.87
CA ILE A 16 -2.44 -17.79 0.21
C ILE A 16 -3.73 -18.15 0.94
N GLN A 17 -3.92 -19.42 1.32
CA GLN A 17 -5.11 -19.83 2.07
C GLN A 17 -5.26 -19.10 3.41
N ASP A 18 -4.13 -18.85 4.07
CA ASP A 18 -4.11 -18.23 5.40
C ASP A 18 -4.25 -16.69 5.36
N ASN A 19 -3.84 -16.05 4.26
CA ASN A 19 -3.69 -14.58 4.20
C ASN A 19 -4.55 -13.89 3.13
N TRP A 20 -5.12 -14.64 2.18
CA TRP A 20 -5.96 -14.04 1.15
C TRP A 20 -7.42 -14.00 1.60
N VAL A 21 -8.01 -12.82 1.52
CA VAL A 21 -9.43 -12.59 1.79
C VAL A 21 -10.16 -12.46 0.47
N ASP A 22 -11.07 -13.39 0.16
CA ASP A 22 -11.88 -13.30 -1.06
C ASP A 22 -12.82 -12.09 -0.96
N PRO A 23 -12.76 -11.15 -1.91
CA PRO A 23 -13.67 -10.00 -1.92
C PRO A 23 -15.15 -10.40 -2.04
N GLY A 24 -15.43 -11.63 -2.53
CA GLY A 24 -16.79 -12.18 -2.63
C GLY A 24 -17.34 -12.74 -1.32
N ASP A 25 -16.49 -13.06 -0.36
CA ASP A 25 -16.87 -13.59 0.96
C ASP A 25 -17.11 -12.49 2.01
N ALA A 26 -16.94 -11.22 1.64
CA ALA A 26 -17.32 -10.11 2.50
C ALA A 26 -18.84 -10.09 2.64
N GLU A 27 -19.36 -10.64 3.75
CA GLU A 27 -20.76 -10.45 4.14
C GLU A 27 -21.06 -8.95 4.08
N PRO A 28 -22.16 -8.53 3.42
CA PRO A 28 -22.54 -7.13 3.44
C PRO A 28 -22.77 -6.78 4.92
N SER A 29 -21.97 -5.88 5.45
CA SER A 29 -22.16 -5.39 6.81
C SER A 29 -23.53 -4.73 6.89
N GLU A 30 -24.48 -5.41 7.51
CA GLU A 30 -25.88 -4.94 7.72
C GLU A 30 -25.97 -3.64 8.55
N SER A 31 -24.84 -3.01 8.87
CA SER A 31 -24.79 -1.85 9.76
C SER A 31 -24.88 -0.48 9.07
N LEU A 32 -25.11 -0.39 7.76
CA LEU A 32 -25.19 0.90 7.05
C LEU A 32 -26.50 1.14 6.30
N ILE A 33 -27.55 0.35 6.54
CA ILE A 33 -28.91 0.74 6.15
C ILE A 33 -29.51 1.53 7.31
N ARG A 34 -29.11 2.78 7.47
CA ARG A 34 -29.98 3.75 8.11
C ARG A 34 -31.09 4.05 7.11
N THR A 35 -32.25 3.45 7.38
CA THR A 35 -33.49 3.79 6.73
C THR A 35 -33.73 5.30 6.83
N GLU A 36 -33.87 5.94 5.67
CA GLU A 36 -34.33 7.32 5.51
C GLU A 36 -35.84 7.43 5.80
N ASP A 37 -36.24 7.10 7.01
CA ASP A 37 -37.63 7.27 7.45
C ASP A 37 -37.67 7.74 8.89
N GLU A 38 -37.21 8.95 9.14
CA GLU A 38 -37.65 9.81 10.26
C GLU A 38 -37.16 11.25 10.06
N MET A 39 -37.65 11.90 9.02
CA MET A 39 -37.74 13.36 8.98
C MET A 39 -39.19 13.74 8.90
N SER A 40 -39.93 13.62 10.01
CA SER A 40 -41.19 14.33 10.18
C SER A 40 -40.94 15.58 10.99
N LEU A 41 -41.20 16.66 10.32
CA LEU A 41 -41.38 18.02 10.79
C LEU A 41 -42.11 18.12 12.12
N SER A 42 -41.58 18.90 13.05
CA SER A 42 -42.39 19.74 13.92
C SER A 42 -41.68 21.04 14.18
N ASP A 43 -42.36 22.04 13.73
CA ASP A 43 -42.14 23.46 13.84
C ASP A 43 -42.43 23.94 15.28
N ASP A 44 -41.85 25.11 15.60
CA ASP A 44 -42.31 26.12 16.55
C ASP A 44 -41.90 26.08 18.03
N GLN A 45 -41.26 27.16 18.34
CA GLN A 45 -41.47 28.14 19.43
C GLN A 45 -40.59 28.18 20.67
N GLU A 46 -39.90 29.31 20.65
CA GLU A 46 -39.73 30.34 21.68
C GLU A 46 -38.89 30.10 22.96
N ARG A 47 -37.82 30.95 22.96
CA ARG A 47 -37.32 31.81 24.04
C ARG A 47 -37.49 31.36 25.51
N THR A 48 -36.39 31.31 26.24
CA THR A 48 -36.04 32.33 27.28
C THR A 48 -34.71 31.98 27.94
N ASP A 49 -34.01 33.08 28.36
CA ASP A 49 -32.82 33.16 29.17
C ASP A 49 -32.87 32.33 30.46
N ALA A 50 -31.73 31.77 30.86
CA ALA A 50 -31.11 32.00 32.17
C ALA A 50 -29.86 31.16 32.41
N SER A 51 -28.74 31.82 32.52
CA SER A 51 -27.62 31.62 33.43
C SER A 51 -27.70 30.45 34.43
N SER A 52 -26.73 29.56 34.40
CA SER A 52 -25.94 29.19 35.58
C SER A 52 -24.77 28.28 35.27
N LYS A 53 -23.63 28.72 35.75
CA LYS A 53 -22.37 28.04 35.99
C LYS A 53 -22.55 26.60 36.50
N ASP A 54 -21.87 25.62 35.93
CA ASP A 54 -20.84 24.91 36.71
C ASP A 54 -19.90 24.18 35.78
N GLY A 55 -18.62 24.28 36.10
CA GLY A 55 -17.56 23.71 35.32
C GLY A 55 -17.36 22.26 35.67
N THR A 56 -17.09 21.46 34.66
CA THR A 56 -16.25 20.28 34.83
C THR A 56 -15.35 20.12 33.62
N VAL A 57 -14.11 20.32 33.89
CA VAL A 57 -12.90 20.18 33.10
C VAL A 57 -12.83 18.79 32.50
N PHE A 58 -12.84 18.70 31.18
CA PHE A 58 -12.13 17.66 30.44
C PHE A 58 -11.28 18.35 29.38
N SER A 59 -10.21 18.98 29.88
CA SER A 59 -9.10 19.45 29.07
C SER A 59 -7.92 18.57 29.37
N GLU A 60 -7.77 17.47 28.64
CA GLU A 60 -6.48 16.82 28.47
C GLU A 60 -6.15 16.69 26.99
N GLY A 61 -5.32 17.62 26.53
CA GLY A 61 -4.15 17.32 25.72
C GLY A 61 -4.36 16.86 24.27
N ARG A 62 -5.41 17.28 23.57
CA ARG A 62 -5.29 17.33 22.11
C ARG A 62 -4.60 18.63 21.74
N LYS A 63 -3.26 18.59 21.57
CA LYS A 63 -2.58 19.63 20.79
C LYS A 63 -3.34 19.68 19.46
N SER A 64 -4.06 20.75 19.22
CA SER A 64 -4.56 21.06 17.89
C SER A 64 -3.33 21.28 17.01
N LEU A 65 -2.89 20.23 16.33
CA LEU A 65 -1.91 20.35 15.27
C LEU A 65 -2.51 21.33 14.28
N SER A 66 -1.84 22.47 14.07
CA SER A 66 -2.31 23.42 13.07
C SER A 66 -2.26 22.74 11.71
N LEU A 67 -3.13 23.15 10.80
CA LEU A 67 -3.10 22.63 9.42
C LEU A 67 -1.71 22.86 8.80
N GLU A 68 -1.01 23.92 9.20
CA GLU A 68 0.35 24.23 8.80
C GLU A 68 1.37 23.24 9.38
N ASP A 69 1.19 22.75 10.62
CA ASP A 69 2.04 21.69 11.20
C ASP A 69 1.85 20.34 10.48
N LEU A 70 0.62 20.04 10.04
CA LEU A 70 0.31 18.84 9.25
C LEU A 70 0.81 18.93 7.81
N ILE A 71 0.81 20.12 7.20
CA ILE A 71 1.33 20.37 5.86
C ILE A 71 2.86 20.53 5.87
N GLY A 72 3.45 20.96 6.99
CA GLY A 72 4.89 21.20 7.16
C GLY A 72 5.75 19.94 7.12
N GLU A 73 5.18 18.75 7.39
CA GLU A 73 5.83 17.46 7.16
C GLU A 73 5.44 16.88 5.79
N VAL A 74 5.69 17.61 4.71
CA VAL A 74 5.66 17.02 3.38
C VAL A 74 6.80 15.99 3.33
N GLY A 75 6.46 14.74 3.56
CA GLY A 75 7.40 13.63 3.49
C GLY A 75 8.06 13.56 2.11
N LYS A 76 9.21 12.90 2.05
CA LYS A 76 9.91 12.68 0.77
C LYS A 76 8.95 12.07 -0.26
N THR A 77 9.05 12.51 -1.49
CA THR A 77 8.28 11.98 -2.62
C THR A 77 8.71 10.55 -2.97
N PHE A 78 7.88 9.82 -3.72
CA PHE A 78 8.26 8.52 -4.29
C PHE A 78 9.61 8.57 -5.01
N HIS A 79 9.81 9.60 -5.83
CA HIS A 79 11.04 9.78 -6.61
C HIS A 79 12.27 9.91 -5.68
N GLU A 80 12.21 10.75 -4.66
CA GLU A 80 13.31 10.97 -3.74
C GLU A 80 13.66 9.70 -2.96
N VAL A 81 12.67 9.00 -2.43
CA VAL A 81 12.88 7.75 -1.69
C VAL A 81 13.43 6.65 -2.59
N LEU A 82 12.90 6.49 -3.79
CA LEU A 82 13.40 5.50 -4.75
C LEU A 82 14.88 5.71 -5.04
N PHE A 83 15.30 6.94 -5.40
CA PHE A 83 16.69 7.21 -5.77
C PHE A 83 17.64 7.23 -4.57
N GLU A 84 17.14 7.54 -3.38
CA GLU A 84 17.90 7.32 -2.14
C GLU A 84 18.18 5.82 -1.91
N LYS A 85 17.15 4.95 -2.06
CA LYS A 85 17.31 3.49 -1.96
C LYS A 85 18.25 2.93 -3.02
N ILE A 86 18.18 3.41 -4.26
CA ILE A 86 19.12 3.04 -5.32
C ILE A 86 20.55 3.43 -4.93
N SER A 87 20.75 4.65 -4.46
CA SER A 87 22.06 5.12 -4.00
C SER A 87 22.62 4.28 -2.84
N GLN A 88 21.76 3.95 -1.85
CA GLN A 88 22.13 3.12 -0.70
C GLN A 88 22.46 1.68 -1.10
N SER A 89 21.80 1.13 -2.12
CA SER A 89 22.07 -0.22 -2.61
C SER A 89 23.41 -0.38 -3.31
N GLY A 90 24.04 0.71 -3.74
CA GLY A 90 25.27 0.72 -4.55
C GLY A 90 25.09 0.19 -5.96
N MET A 91 23.84 -0.07 -6.39
CA MET A 91 23.55 -0.56 -7.74
C MET A 91 23.51 0.60 -8.75
N THR A 92 23.95 0.29 -9.96
CA THR A 92 23.79 1.20 -11.09
C THR A 92 22.34 1.17 -11.61
N ASP A 93 21.91 2.25 -12.23
CA ASP A 93 20.59 2.33 -12.88
C ASP A 93 20.34 1.14 -13.82
N VAL A 94 21.38 0.71 -14.56
CA VAL A 94 21.33 -0.43 -15.49
C VAL A 94 21.04 -1.74 -14.76
N GLU A 95 21.63 -1.96 -13.61
CA GLU A 95 21.37 -3.14 -12.80
C GLU A 95 19.96 -3.13 -12.24
N VAL A 96 19.49 -1.96 -11.78
CA VAL A 96 18.14 -1.82 -11.21
C VAL A 96 17.08 -2.17 -12.25
N TYR A 97 17.05 -1.50 -13.42
CA TYR A 97 15.99 -1.75 -14.39
C TYR A 97 16.06 -3.18 -15.00
N LYS A 98 17.28 -3.75 -15.13
CA LYS A 98 17.43 -5.14 -15.58
C LYS A 98 16.89 -6.14 -14.55
N ARG A 99 17.17 -5.93 -13.26
CA ARG A 99 16.66 -6.78 -12.18
C ARG A 99 15.14 -6.63 -12.00
N ALA A 100 14.62 -5.42 -12.23
CA ALA A 100 13.19 -5.15 -12.21
C ALA A 100 12.45 -5.69 -13.45
N ASN A 101 13.15 -6.32 -14.40
CA ASN A 101 12.61 -6.75 -15.69
C ASN A 101 11.89 -5.61 -16.44
N MET A 102 12.41 -4.39 -16.32
CA MET A 102 11.79 -3.16 -16.78
C MET A 102 12.45 -2.62 -18.04
N ASP A 103 11.66 -2.01 -18.93
CA ASP A 103 12.18 -1.30 -20.08
C ASP A 103 13.00 -0.07 -19.67
N ARG A 104 14.16 0.12 -20.33
CA ARG A 104 15.05 1.26 -20.09
C ARG A 104 14.34 2.61 -20.26
N LYS A 105 13.40 2.72 -21.20
CA LYS A 105 12.68 3.98 -21.46
C LYS A 105 11.76 4.33 -20.29
N LEU A 106 11.09 3.32 -19.72
CA LEU A 106 10.24 3.50 -18.54
C LEU A 106 11.09 3.95 -17.35
N PHE A 107 12.22 3.28 -17.07
CA PHE A 107 13.12 3.68 -15.99
C PHE A 107 13.67 5.10 -16.19
N SER A 108 14.09 5.45 -17.42
CA SER A 108 14.55 6.79 -17.76
C SER A 108 13.46 7.84 -17.51
N LYS A 109 12.19 7.53 -17.82
CA LYS A 109 11.05 8.42 -17.57
C LYS A 109 10.85 8.65 -16.07
N ILE A 110 10.92 7.58 -15.25
CA ILE A 110 10.85 7.68 -13.79
C ILE A 110 11.99 8.58 -13.26
N ARG A 111 13.21 8.41 -13.78
CA ARG A 111 14.39 9.15 -13.33
C ARG A 111 14.33 10.64 -13.67
N THR A 112 13.87 10.98 -14.87
CA THR A 112 13.92 12.35 -15.38
C THR A 112 12.69 13.19 -15.08
N ASN A 113 11.59 12.55 -14.69
CA ASN A 113 10.35 13.23 -14.36
C ASN A 113 9.91 12.91 -12.91
N PRO A 114 10.26 13.75 -11.93
CA PRO A 114 9.86 13.54 -10.52
C PRO A 114 8.34 13.50 -10.29
N ALA A 115 7.55 14.12 -11.18
CA ALA A 115 6.10 14.10 -11.12
C ALA A 115 5.47 12.87 -11.83
N TYR A 116 6.31 11.96 -12.36
CA TYR A 116 5.79 10.75 -12.98
C TYR A 116 5.28 9.78 -11.93
N HIS A 117 4.01 9.40 -12.05
CA HIS A 117 3.38 8.41 -11.19
C HIS A 117 3.46 7.02 -11.88
N PRO A 118 4.30 6.10 -11.39
CA PRO A 118 4.41 4.75 -11.94
C PRO A 118 3.21 3.90 -11.56
N ARG A 119 2.96 2.82 -12.31
CA ARG A 119 1.96 1.81 -11.94
C ARG A 119 2.44 1.01 -10.72
N LYS A 120 1.50 0.46 -9.97
CA LYS A 120 1.78 -0.36 -8.78
C LYS A 120 2.76 -1.51 -9.07
N ASP A 121 2.55 -2.21 -10.19
CA ASP A 121 3.42 -3.32 -10.62
C ASP A 121 4.86 -2.86 -10.82
N THR A 122 5.03 -1.66 -11.40
CA THR A 122 6.34 -1.03 -11.59
C THR A 122 7.02 -0.71 -10.25
N VAL A 123 6.27 -0.21 -9.27
CA VAL A 123 6.80 0.08 -7.92
C VAL A 123 7.22 -1.21 -7.22
N LEU A 124 6.41 -2.27 -7.33
CA LEU A 124 6.71 -3.59 -6.77
C LEU A 124 7.94 -4.22 -7.44
N ALA A 125 8.05 -4.15 -8.77
CA ALA A 125 9.23 -4.63 -9.50
C ALA A 125 10.52 -3.92 -9.04
N LEU A 126 10.46 -2.61 -8.80
CA LEU A 126 11.59 -1.84 -8.26
C LEU A 126 11.93 -2.24 -6.83
N ALA A 127 10.92 -2.45 -5.97
CA ALA A 127 11.13 -2.91 -4.59
C ALA A 127 11.83 -4.28 -4.55
N ILE A 128 11.41 -5.22 -5.41
CA ILE A 128 12.01 -6.54 -5.58
C ILE A 128 13.47 -6.42 -6.08
N ALA A 129 13.70 -5.61 -7.11
CA ALA A 129 15.03 -5.39 -7.68
C ALA A 129 16.03 -4.83 -6.65
N LEU A 130 15.56 -3.94 -5.79
CA LEU A 130 16.32 -3.33 -4.69
C LEU A 130 16.40 -4.21 -3.44
N LYS A 131 15.71 -5.34 -3.42
CA LYS A 131 15.63 -6.28 -2.29
C LYS A 131 15.12 -5.62 -1.00
N LEU A 132 14.14 -4.74 -1.13
CA LEU A 132 13.53 -4.07 0.00
C LEU A 132 12.78 -5.10 0.88
N ASN A 133 12.81 -4.89 2.19
CA ASN A 133 11.97 -5.65 3.11
C ASN A 133 10.51 -5.18 3.02
N ILE A 134 9.61 -5.82 3.78
CA ILE A 134 8.17 -5.52 3.70
C ILE A 134 7.86 -4.07 4.10
N GLU A 135 8.46 -3.57 5.18
CA GLU A 135 8.25 -2.21 5.68
C GLU A 135 8.73 -1.16 4.67
N GLU A 136 9.91 -1.36 4.09
CA GLU A 136 10.46 -0.49 3.06
C GLU A 136 9.65 -0.53 1.77
N THR A 137 9.08 -1.69 1.44
CA THR A 137 8.19 -1.84 0.28
C THR A 137 6.88 -1.11 0.49
N GLU A 138 6.28 -1.23 1.68
CA GLU A 138 5.05 -0.52 2.05
C GLU A 138 5.26 0.99 2.10
N ASP A 139 6.41 1.48 2.62
CA ASP A 139 6.76 2.91 2.57
C ASP A 139 6.87 3.41 1.12
N LEU A 140 7.58 2.67 0.25
CA LEU A 140 7.73 3.04 -1.15
C LEU A 140 6.40 3.04 -1.91
N LEU A 141 5.53 2.05 -1.65
CA LEU A 141 4.19 1.97 -2.23
C LEU A 141 3.31 3.13 -1.76
N SER A 142 3.32 3.45 -0.46
CA SER A 142 2.49 4.53 0.10
C SER A 142 2.81 5.88 -0.51
N ARG A 143 4.09 6.15 -0.82
CA ARG A 143 4.53 7.37 -1.52
C ARG A 143 4.12 7.43 -2.98
N ALA A 144 3.80 6.28 -3.57
CA ALA A 144 3.20 6.16 -4.89
C ALA A 144 1.66 5.97 -4.80
N GLU A 145 1.05 6.27 -3.64
CA GLU A 145 -0.39 6.18 -3.38
C GLU A 145 -0.96 4.77 -3.54
N TYR A 146 -0.14 3.74 -3.29
CA TYR A 146 -0.51 2.33 -3.31
C TYR A 146 -0.33 1.67 -1.95
N ALA A 147 -0.97 0.51 -1.77
CA ALA A 147 -0.78 -0.37 -0.62
C ALA A 147 -0.86 -1.84 -1.05
N LEU A 148 -0.27 -2.74 -0.25
CA LEU A 148 -0.53 -4.17 -0.36
C LEU A 148 -1.86 -4.50 0.30
N SER A 149 -2.73 -5.18 -0.42
CA SER A 149 -4.07 -5.56 0.06
C SER A 149 -4.20 -7.07 0.24
N PRO A 150 -4.73 -7.55 1.38
CA PRO A 150 -5.04 -8.98 1.55
C PRO A 150 -6.17 -9.45 0.63
N SER A 151 -6.98 -8.55 0.07
CA SER A 151 -8.02 -8.88 -0.92
C SER A 151 -7.47 -9.02 -2.35
N SER A 152 -6.21 -8.65 -2.58
CA SER A 152 -5.53 -8.83 -3.86
C SER A 152 -4.62 -10.05 -3.79
N LYS A 153 -4.96 -11.10 -4.52
CA LYS A 153 -4.16 -12.34 -4.55
C LYS A 153 -2.73 -12.07 -5.05
N SER A 154 -2.54 -11.17 -6.01
CA SER A 154 -1.21 -10.78 -6.48
C SER A 154 -0.38 -10.13 -5.37
N ASP A 155 -0.99 -9.26 -4.55
CA ASP A 155 -0.30 -8.63 -3.44
C ASP A 155 0.10 -9.62 -2.35
N VAL A 156 -0.77 -10.60 -2.05
CA VAL A 156 -0.49 -11.68 -1.09
C VAL A 156 0.69 -12.54 -1.58
N ILE A 157 0.72 -12.88 -2.86
CA ILE A 157 1.83 -13.63 -3.46
C ILE A 157 3.13 -12.82 -3.36
N ILE A 158 3.12 -11.56 -3.75
CA ILE A 158 4.34 -10.72 -3.73
C ILE A 158 4.82 -10.51 -2.29
N ARG A 159 3.90 -10.27 -1.34
CA ARG A 159 4.22 -10.18 0.09
C ARG A 159 4.96 -11.44 0.58
N TYR A 160 4.45 -12.61 0.26
CA TYR A 160 5.08 -13.89 0.61
C TYR A 160 6.54 -13.98 0.18
N PHE A 161 6.85 -13.59 -1.06
CA PHE A 161 8.22 -13.62 -1.57
C PHE A 161 9.13 -12.61 -0.87
N ILE A 162 8.64 -11.41 -0.60
CA ILE A 162 9.38 -10.36 0.11
C ILE A 162 9.70 -10.79 1.56
N GLU A 163 8.72 -11.33 2.29
CA GLU A 163 8.89 -11.81 3.67
C GLU A 163 9.91 -12.95 3.76
N ARG A 164 9.97 -13.79 2.74
CA ARG A 164 10.97 -14.87 2.62
C ARG A 164 12.30 -14.41 2.05
N ARG A 165 12.44 -13.13 1.70
CA ARG A 165 13.63 -12.55 1.07
C ARG A 165 14.01 -13.24 -0.24
N GLU A 166 13.02 -13.76 -0.96
CA GLU A 166 13.19 -14.36 -2.27
C GLU A 166 12.87 -13.30 -3.35
N TYR A 167 13.92 -12.72 -3.93
CA TYR A 167 13.82 -11.55 -4.82
C TYR A 167 14.07 -11.91 -6.29
N ASP A 168 13.80 -13.16 -6.67
CA ASP A 168 13.86 -13.58 -8.07
C ASP A 168 12.55 -13.20 -8.77
N ILE A 169 12.58 -12.13 -9.57
CA ILE A 169 11.41 -11.62 -10.29
C ILE A 169 10.83 -12.65 -11.27
N HIS A 170 11.67 -13.53 -11.85
CA HIS A 170 11.18 -14.56 -12.75
C HIS A 170 10.41 -15.63 -11.99
N LEU A 171 10.87 -16.00 -10.80
CA LEU A 171 10.17 -16.96 -9.95
C LEU A 171 8.83 -16.38 -9.45
N ILE A 172 8.82 -15.11 -9.08
CA ILE A 172 7.60 -14.38 -8.70
C ILE A 172 6.60 -14.34 -9.88
N ASN A 173 7.09 -14.05 -11.09
CA ASN A 173 6.25 -14.03 -12.28
C ASN A 173 5.68 -15.40 -12.63
N ILE A 174 6.45 -16.50 -12.45
CA ILE A 174 5.94 -17.87 -12.59
C ILE A 174 4.83 -18.13 -11.56
N ALA A 175 5.00 -17.67 -10.32
CA ALA A 175 3.96 -17.80 -9.30
C ALA A 175 2.69 -17.03 -9.70
N LEU A 176 2.81 -15.79 -10.12
CA LEU A 176 1.66 -14.97 -10.58
C LEU A 176 0.95 -15.62 -11.76
N ASP A 177 1.68 -16.08 -12.77
CA ASP A 177 1.15 -16.73 -13.96
C ASP A 177 0.39 -18.03 -13.63
N ASN A 178 0.89 -18.84 -12.69
CA ASN A 178 0.22 -20.07 -12.23
C ASN A 178 -1.18 -19.80 -11.64
N TYR A 179 -1.43 -18.57 -11.14
CA TYR A 179 -2.74 -18.14 -10.66
C TYR A 179 -3.51 -17.30 -11.68
N GLY A 180 -3.01 -17.20 -12.93
CA GLY A 180 -3.64 -16.40 -13.98
C GLY A 180 -3.62 -14.90 -13.72
N LEU A 181 -2.65 -14.40 -12.94
CA LEU A 181 -2.49 -13.00 -12.57
C LEU A 181 -1.49 -12.30 -13.49
N ALA A 182 -1.62 -10.98 -13.59
CA ALA A 182 -0.67 -10.16 -14.34
C ALA A 182 0.74 -10.27 -13.73
N ILE A 183 1.75 -10.43 -14.59
CA ILE A 183 3.16 -10.47 -14.20
C ILE A 183 3.71 -9.07 -13.98
N LEU A 184 4.80 -8.98 -13.23
CA LEU A 184 5.53 -7.74 -13.03
C LEU A 184 6.41 -7.44 -14.24
N GLU A 185 6.24 -6.22 -14.81
CA GLU A 185 7.03 -5.68 -15.93
C GLU A 185 7.64 -4.33 -15.58
#